data_920210f555f216f9321d5bfd48f00f33
#
_entry.id   920210f555f216f9321d5bfd48f00f33
#
_cell.length_a   1.000
_cell.length_b   1.000
_cell.length_c   1.000
_cell.angle_alpha   90.00
_cell.angle_beta   90.00
_cell.angle_gamma   90.00
#
_symmetry.space_group_name_H-M   'P 1'
#
loop_
_entity.id
_entity.type
_entity.pdbx_description
1 polymer ?
#
loop_
_entity_poly.entity_id
_entity_poly.type
_entity_poly.pdbx_seq_one_letter_code
_entity_poly.pdbx_strand_id
1 'polypeptide(L)'
;MGLTRRTILAAGAAAAATAALPSAFAQQASNGGTGKFYEKGSVRIYYEEAGAGFPLMLLPGRGLNSTIAFFTGNSPFNAIEEFKGQYRCITADLRNAPSGQSTGPLEVDRPWDSYADDQLGLMDHLGIDKFMVMGFCIGGPFIWSLLKRAPDRVAAAVVAQPVGWRPEMRDRKYPGAFWTTWGPMLNAKRPEITLQTADQFVTRMFETDPDFVFTVTRDFVRGCQNPVLILPDDVPPHPYAVAMECAMLAPKAEVSIFPWKEPKERIPLAVRQIHSFLKAHQPA
;
A
#
# COMPACT_ATOMS: atom_id res chain seq x y z
N MET A 1 10.04 -44.26 75.99
CA MET A 1 9.95 -42.85 76.46
C MET A 1 9.88 -41.99 75.27
N GLY A 2 8.92 -41.34 74.87
CA GLY A 2 7.73 -40.74 75.51
C GLY A 2 7.37 -39.55 74.62
N LEU A 3 6.09 -39.56 74.15
CA LEU A 3 5.19 -38.41 74.07
C LEU A 3 5.59 -37.19 73.12
N THR A 4 4.77 -36.60 72.40
CA THR A 4 3.32 -36.53 72.07
C THR A 4 3.03 -35.27 71.27
N ARG A 5 2.09 -35.35 70.29
CA ARG A 5 1.07 -34.34 69.91
C ARG A 5 1.56 -32.94 69.46
N ARG A 6 1.00 -32.33 68.50
CA ARG A 6 -0.42 -32.15 68.04
C ARG A 6 -0.50 -31.53 66.65
N THR A 7 -1.46 -31.99 65.92
CA THR A 7 -2.15 -31.49 64.74
C THR A 7 -2.51 -30.01 64.82
N ILE A 8 -2.31 -29.26 63.75
CA ILE A 8 -3.22 -28.18 63.35
C ILE A 8 -3.27 -28.16 61.81
N LEU A 9 -4.45 -28.41 61.28
CA LEU A 9 -4.83 -28.16 59.90
C LEU A 9 -4.93 -26.65 59.70
N ALA A 10 -4.34 -26.15 58.59
CA ALA A 10 -4.72 -24.90 57.99
C ALA A 10 -4.81 -25.10 56.46
N ALA A 11 -6.05 -25.08 56.00
CA ALA A 11 -6.35 -25.02 54.57
C ALA A 11 -5.95 -23.67 54.03
N GLY A 12 -5.02 -23.67 53.10
CA GLY A 12 -4.62 -22.48 52.34
C GLY A 12 -4.98 -22.71 50.88
N ALA A 13 -5.94 -21.97 50.39
CA ALA A 13 -6.38 -21.96 49.00
C ALA A 13 -5.21 -21.58 48.06
N ALA A 14 -4.85 -22.47 47.19
CA ALA A 14 -3.94 -22.14 46.07
C ALA A 14 -4.70 -21.33 45.03
N ALA A 15 -4.53 -20.03 45.05
CA ALA A 15 -4.91 -19.16 43.94
C ALA A 15 -3.97 -19.43 42.76
N ALA A 16 -4.46 -20.07 41.73
CA ALA A 16 -3.80 -20.21 40.46
C ALA A 16 -3.72 -18.80 39.79
N ALA A 17 -2.60 -18.14 39.89
CA ALA A 17 -2.31 -16.95 39.10
C ALA A 17 -2.03 -17.40 37.66
N THR A 18 -3.04 -17.29 36.80
CA THR A 18 -2.86 -17.35 35.35
C THR A 18 -2.05 -16.12 34.96
N ALA A 19 -0.75 -16.27 34.77
CA ALA A 19 0.08 -15.27 34.14
C ALA A 19 -0.38 -15.14 32.67
N ALA A 20 -1.13 -14.09 32.37
CA ALA A 20 -1.36 -13.66 31.01
C ALA A 20 0.00 -13.23 30.42
N LEU A 21 0.47 -13.96 29.42
CA LEU A 21 1.59 -13.54 28.60
C LEU A 21 1.21 -12.21 27.91
N PRO A 22 2.01 -11.15 28.03
CA PRO A 22 1.74 -9.94 27.28
C PRO A 22 1.92 -10.25 25.79
N SER A 23 0.86 -10.06 25.00
CA SER A 23 0.89 -10.06 23.55
C SER A 23 1.87 -8.98 23.10
N ALA A 24 3.07 -9.39 22.69
CA ALA A 24 4.11 -8.50 22.15
C ALA A 24 3.79 -8.06 20.71
N PHE A 25 2.54 -7.76 20.42
CA PHE A 25 2.14 -6.91 19.30
C PHE A 25 1.80 -5.52 19.85
N ALA A 26 2.80 -4.92 20.49
CA ALA A 26 2.74 -3.51 20.80
C ALA A 26 2.63 -2.73 19.49
N GLN A 27 1.49 -2.11 19.34
CA GLN A 27 1.17 -1.02 18.46
C GLN A 27 2.40 -0.08 18.37
N GLN A 28 3.16 -0.14 17.27
CA GLN A 28 4.11 0.93 16.98
C GLN A 28 3.29 2.17 16.69
N ALA A 29 3.25 3.07 17.66
CA ALA A 29 2.67 4.38 17.51
C ALA A 29 3.39 5.09 16.36
N SER A 30 2.64 5.48 15.32
CA SER A 30 3.11 6.36 14.28
C SER A 30 3.49 7.69 14.91
N ASN A 31 4.75 8.09 14.73
CA ASN A 31 5.23 9.38 15.23
C ASN A 31 4.53 10.52 14.47
N GLY A 32 3.62 11.22 15.12
CA GLY A 32 3.36 12.62 14.87
C GLY A 32 2.16 13.02 14.00
N GLY A 33 1.37 12.10 13.44
CA GLY A 33 0.11 12.43 12.76
C GLY A 33 -1.09 11.98 13.60
N THR A 34 -2.02 12.87 13.92
CA THR A 34 -3.35 12.46 14.39
C THR A 34 -4.09 11.89 13.18
N GLY A 35 -4.07 10.57 13.04
CA GLY A 35 -4.77 9.89 11.96
C GLY A 35 -6.27 10.18 12.00
N LYS A 36 -6.86 10.31 10.83
CA LYS A 36 -8.25 10.65 10.61
C LYS A 36 -8.93 9.55 9.81
N PHE A 37 -10.25 9.63 9.70
CA PHE A 37 -11.02 8.71 8.88
C PHE A 37 -11.82 9.47 7.82
N TYR A 38 -11.75 8.97 6.58
CA TYR A 38 -12.71 9.26 5.53
C TYR A 38 -13.77 8.16 5.55
N GLU A 39 -15.03 8.53 5.58
CA GLU A 39 -16.15 7.59 5.65
C GLU A 39 -17.16 7.86 4.52
N LYS A 40 -17.57 6.79 3.84
CA LYS A 40 -18.59 6.82 2.78
C LYS A 40 -19.40 5.52 2.82
N GLY A 41 -20.62 5.58 3.33
CA GLY A 41 -21.43 4.39 3.56
C GLY A 41 -20.74 3.44 4.52
N SER A 42 -20.49 2.20 4.08
CA SER A 42 -19.76 1.18 4.87
C SER A 42 -18.23 1.20 4.69
N VAL A 43 -17.71 2.10 3.88
CA VAL A 43 -16.27 2.28 3.68
C VAL A 43 -15.74 3.25 4.72
N ARG A 44 -14.65 2.87 5.38
CA ARG A 44 -13.95 3.67 6.38
C ARG A 44 -12.45 3.58 6.14
N ILE A 45 -11.83 4.66 5.68
CA ILE A 45 -10.42 4.73 5.30
C ILE A 45 -9.65 5.57 6.31
N TYR A 46 -8.69 4.94 6.98
CA TYR A 46 -7.73 5.62 7.84
C TYR A 46 -6.68 6.31 6.98
N TYR A 47 -6.45 7.59 7.22
CA TYR A 47 -5.44 8.36 6.52
C TYR A 47 -4.68 9.31 7.44
N GLU A 48 -3.52 9.72 7.01
CA GLU A 48 -2.68 10.72 7.66
C GLU A 48 -2.26 11.80 6.66
N GLU A 49 -2.06 13.01 7.18
CA GLU A 49 -1.56 14.14 6.43
C GLU A 49 -0.29 14.69 7.10
N ALA A 50 0.69 15.07 6.30
CA ALA A 50 1.93 15.68 6.79
C ALA A 50 2.41 16.75 5.81
N GLY A 51 2.95 17.86 6.35
CA GLY A 51 3.45 18.95 5.54
C GLY A 51 2.36 19.89 5.00
N ALA A 52 2.77 20.77 4.10
CA ALA A 52 1.93 21.77 3.43
C ALA A 52 2.42 22.00 2.00
N GLY A 53 1.58 22.59 1.16
CA GLY A 53 1.89 22.86 -0.24
C GLY A 53 0.98 22.10 -1.20
N PHE A 54 1.46 21.87 -2.43
CA PHE A 54 0.68 21.13 -3.42
C PHE A 54 0.46 19.67 -2.96
N PRO A 55 -0.77 19.12 -3.13
CA PRO A 55 -1.09 17.78 -2.65
C PRO A 55 -0.30 16.69 -3.35
N LEU A 56 0.31 15.80 -2.57
CA LEU A 56 1.00 14.59 -3.02
C LEU A 56 0.39 13.37 -2.31
N MET A 57 -0.36 12.57 -3.06
CA MET A 57 -0.85 11.29 -2.58
C MET A 57 0.28 10.27 -2.56
N LEU A 58 0.52 9.64 -1.42
CA LEU A 58 1.53 8.60 -1.24
C LEU A 58 0.85 7.23 -1.03
N LEU A 59 1.06 6.33 -1.98
CA LEU A 59 0.49 4.98 -1.95
C LEU A 59 1.54 3.99 -1.43
N PRO A 60 1.33 3.40 -0.24
CA PRO A 60 2.24 2.42 0.32
C PRO A 60 2.33 1.15 -0.53
N GLY A 61 3.46 0.44 -0.42
CA GLY A 61 3.64 -0.89 -0.99
C GLY A 61 3.13 -2.01 -0.08
N ARG A 62 3.57 -3.26 -0.33
CA ARG A 62 3.26 -4.46 0.44
C ARG A 62 1.94 -5.16 0.06
N GLY A 63 1.56 -5.08 -1.21
CA GLY A 63 0.38 -5.78 -1.72
C GLY A 63 -0.90 -5.37 -0.99
N LEU A 64 -1.80 -6.32 -0.75
CA LEU A 64 -3.08 -6.06 -0.07
C LEU A 64 -2.95 -5.77 1.44
N ASN A 65 -1.75 -5.89 2.01
CA ASN A 65 -1.46 -5.43 3.38
C ASN A 65 -0.74 -4.06 3.39
N SER A 66 -1.06 -3.21 2.44
CA SER A 66 -0.51 -1.88 2.27
C SER A 66 -1.03 -0.94 3.36
N THR A 67 -0.13 -0.41 4.19
CA THR A 67 -0.45 0.50 5.29
C THR A 67 0.56 1.62 5.39
N ILE A 68 0.22 2.70 6.08
CA ILE A 68 1.09 3.87 6.31
C ILE A 68 2.42 3.45 6.95
N ALA A 69 2.39 2.45 7.84
CA ALA A 69 3.59 1.89 8.49
C ALA A 69 4.63 1.32 7.50
N PHE A 70 4.26 1.07 6.24
CA PHE A 70 5.20 0.68 5.20
C PHE A 70 6.35 1.69 5.05
N PHE A 71 6.06 2.99 5.13
CA PHE A 71 7.06 4.03 4.93
C PHE A 71 8.14 4.09 6.01
N THR A 72 7.84 3.60 7.21
CA THR A 72 8.81 3.60 8.33
C THR A 72 9.61 2.31 8.44
N GLY A 73 9.18 1.21 7.85
CA GLY A 73 9.82 -0.09 8.09
C GLY A 73 10.15 -0.93 6.86
N ASN A 74 9.48 -0.72 5.73
CA ASN A 74 9.58 -1.62 4.57
C ASN A 74 9.84 -0.91 3.24
N SER A 75 9.78 0.42 3.22
CA SER A 75 10.07 1.24 2.05
C SER A 75 11.58 1.43 1.88
N PRO A 76 12.08 1.57 0.64
CA PRO A 76 13.46 1.95 0.39
C PRO A 76 13.87 3.27 1.08
N PHE A 77 12.93 4.19 1.22
CA PHE A 77 13.05 5.43 1.99
C PHE A 77 11.67 5.86 2.51
N ASN A 78 11.65 6.70 3.54
CA ASN A 78 10.40 7.23 4.08
C ASN A 78 9.91 8.40 3.22
N ALA A 79 8.97 8.13 2.30
CA ALA A 79 8.46 9.14 1.38
C ALA A 79 7.73 10.30 2.10
N ILE A 80 7.12 10.06 3.26
CA ILE A 80 6.49 11.13 4.04
C ILE A 80 7.55 12.11 4.53
N GLU A 81 8.63 11.61 5.13
CA GLU A 81 9.72 12.45 5.64
C GLU A 81 10.44 13.22 4.52
N GLU A 82 10.66 12.58 3.38
CA GLU A 82 11.33 13.20 2.24
C GLU A 82 10.51 14.34 1.61
N PHE A 83 9.19 14.20 1.53
CA PHE A 83 8.36 15.13 0.75
C PHE A 83 7.56 16.13 1.58
N LYS A 84 7.31 15.90 2.89
CA LYS A 84 6.48 16.78 3.74
C LYS A 84 6.99 18.21 3.87
N GLY A 85 8.27 18.45 3.60
CA GLY A 85 8.85 19.80 3.63
C GLY A 85 8.44 20.69 2.44
N GLN A 86 7.88 20.12 1.37
CA GLN A 86 7.52 20.83 0.13
C GLN A 86 6.10 20.54 -0.35
N TYR A 87 5.51 19.44 0.11
CA TYR A 87 4.20 18.96 -0.33
C TYR A 87 3.29 18.68 0.87
N ARG A 88 1.99 18.84 0.67
CA ARG A 88 0.97 18.26 1.55
C ARG A 88 0.88 16.77 1.22
N CYS A 89 1.59 15.94 1.96
CA CYS A 89 1.59 14.49 1.80
C CYS A 89 0.31 13.90 2.38
N ILE A 90 -0.44 13.14 1.60
CA ILE A 90 -1.64 12.42 2.00
C ILE A 90 -1.38 10.93 1.80
N THR A 91 -1.54 10.14 2.83
CA THR A 91 -1.36 8.69 2.75
C THR A 91 -2.45 7.97 3.53
N ALA A 92 -2.81 6.77 3.10
CA ALA A 92 -3.88 5.98 3.70
C ALA A 92 -3.52 4.51 3.81
N ASP A 93 -4.10 3.84 4.81
CA ASP A 93 -4.15 2.39 4.83
C ASP A 93 -5.08 1.89 3.73
N LEU A 94 -4.68 0.84 3.03
CA LEU A 94 -5.54 0.20 2.04
C LEU A 94 -6.77 -0.42 2.72
N ARG A 95 -7.95 -0.30 2.11
CA ARG A 95 -9.17 -0.94 2.61
C ARG A 95 -8.92 -2.44 2.84
N ASN A 96 -9.28 -2.92 4.03
CA ASN A 96 -9.11 -4.32 4.43
C ASN A 96 -7.66 -4.81 4.46
N ALA A 97 -6.68 -3.92 4.58
CA ALA A 97 -5.32 -4.31 4.94
C ALA A 97 -5.32 -4.90 6.36
N PRO A 98 -4.91 -6.17 6.56
CA PRO A 98 -5.00 -6.82 7.88
C PRO A 98 -4.24 -6.08 8.98
N SER A 99 -3.10 -5.48 8.66
CA SER A 99 -2.31 -4.69 9.61
C SER A 99 -2.77 -3.23 9.75
N GLY A 100 -3.75 -2.79 8.94
CA GLY A 100 -4.23 -1.42 8.89
C GLY A 100 -5.52 -1.18 9.67
N GLN A 101 -6.04 0.04 9.57
CA GLN A 101 -7.24 0.50 10.24
C GLN A 101 -8.42 0.73 9.27
N SER A 102 -8.18 0.65 7.96
CA SER A 102 -9.21 0.84 6.93
C SER A 102 -10.08 -0.40 6.77
N THR A 103 -11.39 -0.18 6.68
CA THR A 103 -12.39 -1.26 6.55
C THR A 103 -13.43 -0.91 5.51
N GLY A 104 -14.12 -1.92 5.00
CA GLY A 104 -15.22 -1.75 4.05
C GLY A 104 -15.61 -3.08 3.41
N PRO A 105 -16.56 -3.08 2.47
CA PRO A 105 -16.93 -4.27 1.73
C PRO A 105 -15.78 -4.76 0.87
N LEU A 106 -15.70 -6.07 0.67
CA LEU A 106 -14.79 -6.70 -0.28
C LEU A 106 -15.52 -6.84 -1.63
N GLU A 107 -15.27 -5.90 -2.55
CA GLU A 107 -15.96 -5.83 -3.84
C GLU A 107 -15.31 -6.76 -4.86
N VAL A 108 -15.68 -8.05 -4.84
CA VAL A 108 -15.07 -9.11 -5.65
C VAL A 108 -15.16 -8.82 -7.14
N ASP A 109 -16.26 -8.24 -7.61
CA ASP A 109 -16.49 -8.00 -9.04
C ASP A 109 -15.65 -6.86 -9.62
N ARG A 110 -15.20 -5.93 -8.76
CA ARG A 110 -14.47 -4.71 -9.17
C ARG A 110 -13.32 -4.33 -8.24
N PRO A 111 -12.39 -5.26 -7.97
CA PRO A 111 -11.41 -5.07 -6.90
C PRO A 111 -10.51 -3.84 -7.10
N TRP A 112 -9.96 -3.64 -8.30
CA TRP A 112 -9.11 -2.47 -8.61
C TRP A 112 -9.87 -1.15 -8.56
N ASP A 113 -11.11 -1.14 -9.11
CA ASP A 113 -11.94 0.06 -9.12
C ASP A 113 -12.37 0.47 -7.71
N SER A 114 -12.65 -0.50 -6.83
CA SER A 114 -13.04 -0.21 -5.45
C SER A 114 -11.95 0.56 -4.68
N TYR A 115 -10.69 0.24 -4.91
CA TYR A 115 -9.55 0.97 -4.33
C TYR A 115 -9.36 2.35 -4.97
N ALA A 116 -9.57 2.47 -6.28
CA ALA A 116 -9.51 3.77 -6.93
C ALA A 116 -10.65 4.70 -6.45
N ASP A 117 -11.83 4.14 -6.15
CA ASP A 117 -12.94 4.91 -5.53
C ASP A 117 -12.55 5.43 -4.14
N ASP A 118 -11.83 4.65 -3.34
CA ASP A 118 -11.35 5.09 -2.03
C ASP A 118 -10.34 6.23 -2.15
N GLN A 119 -9.40 6.09 -3.08
CA GLN A 119 -8.35 7.08 -3.32
C GLN A 119 -8.92 8.40 -3.82
N LEU A 120 -9.79 8.37 -4.84
CA LEU A 120 -10.45 9.57 -5.35
C LEU A 120 -11.43 10.16 -4.33
N GLY A 121 -12.18 9.31 -3.64
CA GLY A 121 -13.11 9.74 -2.59
C GLY A 121 -12.41 10.41 -1.41
N LEU A 122 -11.21 9.97 -1.05
CA LEU A 122 -10.39 10.65 -0.04
C LEU A 122 -9.96 12.04 -0.53
N MET A 123 -9.55 12.18 -1.80
CA MET A 123 -9.23 13.50 -2.35
C MET A 123 -10.45 14.42 -2.37
N ASP A 124 -11.63 13.92 -2.72
CA ASP A 124 -12.89 14.67 -2.69
C ASP A 124 -13.23 15.12 -1.27
N HIS A 125 -13.09 14.22 -0.28
CA HIS A 125 -13.31 14.52 1.14
C HIS A 125 -12.39 15.63 1.65
N LEU A 126 -11.17 15.71 1.13
CA LEU A 126 -10.19 16.73 1.49
C LEU A 126 -10.32 18.03 0.67
N GLY A 127 -11.28 18.10 -0.27
CA GLY A 127 -11.47 19.24 -1.17
C GLY A 127 -10.31 19.43 -2.14
N ILE A 128 -9.66 18.34 -2.57
CA ILE A 128 -8.49 18.36 -3.45
C ILE A 128 -8.91 18.00 -4.88
N ASP A 129 -8.93 18.97 -5.76
CA ASP A 129 -9.25 18.77 -7.18
C ASP A 129 -8.07 18.22 -7.98
N LYS A 130 -6.88 18.78 -7.76
CA LYS A 130 -5.64 18.37 -8.45
C LYS A 130 -4.58 17.94 -7.45
N PHE A 131 -3.88 16.86 -7.79
CA PHE A 131 -2.82 16.31 -6.95
C PHE A 131 -1.76 15.62 -7.80
N MET A 132 -0.60 15.39 -7.22
CA MET A 132 0.38 14.43 -7.71
C MET A 132 0.26 13.13 -6.94
N VAL A 133 0.76 12.04 -7.51
CA VAL A 133 0.72 10.73 -6.86
C VAL A 133 2.07 10.04 -6.96
N MET A 134 2.49 9.42 -5.88
CA MET A 134 3.63 8.51 -5.86
C MET A 134 3.21 7.20 -5.21
N GLY A 135 3.59 6.07 -5.82
CA GLY A 135 3.25 4.75 -5.28
C GLY A 135 4.36 3.74 -5.45
N PHE A 136 4.45 2.84 -4.47
CA PHE A 136 5.39 1.73 -4.44
C PHE A 136 4.69 0.41 -4.72
N CYS A 137 5.34 -0.51 -5.43
CA CYS A 137 4.87 -1.88 -5.59
C CYS A 137 3.44 -1.92 -6.17
N ILE A 138 2.44 -2.35 -5.40
CA ILE A 138 1.01 -2.34 -5.79
C ILE A 138 0.49 -0.92 -6.08
N GLY A 139 1.15 0.11 -5.59
CA GLY A 139 0.86 1.50 -5.92
C GLY A 139 0.98 1.79 -7.42
N GLY A 140 1.81 1.05 -8.16
CA GLY A 140 1.94 1.20 -9.62
C GLY A 140 0.62 0.98 -10.36
N PRO A 141 -0.01 -0.19 -10.27
CA PRO A 141 -1.35 -0.44 -10.82
C PRO A 141 -2.42 0.56 -10.34
N PHE A 142 -2.40 0.97 -9.08
CA PHE A 142 -3.33 2.00 -8.59
C PHE A 142 -3.13 3.33 -9.30
N ILE A 143 -1.87 3.76 -9.51
CA ILE A 143 -1.56 4.98 -10.26
C ILE A 143 -2.13 4.90 -11.68
N TRP A 144 -1.91 3.78 -12.40
CA TRP A 144 -2.45 3.62 -13.74
C TRP A 144 -3.99 3.66 -13.76
N SER A 145 -4.65 3.11 -12.73
CA SER A 145 -6.09 3.23 -12.56
C SER A 145 -6.53 4.68 -12.33
N LEU A 146 -5.83 5.44 -11.50
CA LEU A 146 -6.10 6.87 -11.27
C LEU A 146 -5.92 7.70 -12.53
N LEU A 147 -4.84 7.46 -13.30
CA LEU A 147 -4.59 8.13 -14.58
C LEU A 147 -5.68 7.84 -15.62
N LYS A 148 -6.26 6.63 -15.62
CA LYS A 148 -7.37 6.27 -16.49
C LYS A 148 -8.67 6.94 -16.06
N ARG A 149 -8.94 7.03 -14.77
CA ARG A 149 -10.25 7.47 -14.23
C ARG A 149 -10.34 8.97 -14.00
N ALA A 150 -9.22 9.62 -13.72
CA ALA A 150 -9.16 11.03 -13.38
C ALA A 150 -7.91 11.71 -13.96
N PRO A 151 -7.65 11.62 -15.29
CA PRO A 151 -6.44 12.13 -15.91
C PRO A 151 -6.24 13.62 -15.66
N ASP A 152 -7.30 14.41 -15.63
CA ASP A 152 -7.25 15.87 -15.43
C ASP A 152 -6.93 16.27 -13.97
N ARG A 153 -7.09 15.32 -13.03
CA ARG A 153 -6.79 15.54 -11.61
C ARG A 153 -5.36 15.19 -11.24
N VAL A 154 -4.73 14.24 -11.95
CA VAL A 154 -3.36 13.79 -11.67
C VAL A 154 -2.37 14.64 -12.46
N ALA A 155 -1.71 15.59 -11.80
CA ALA A 155 -0.74 16.47 -12.44
C ALA A 155 0.54 15.76 -12.88
N ALA A 156 1.04 14.84 -12.06
CA ALA A 156 2.18 13.98 -12.35
C ALA A 156 2.15 12.72 -11.49
N ALA A 157 2.80 11.66 -11.95
CA ALA A 157 2.83 10.38 -11.25
C ALA A 157 4.26 9.82 -11.11
N VAL A 158 4.58 9.24 -9.95
CA VAL A 158 5.84 8.56 -9.68
C VAL A 158 5.55 7.10 -9.35
N VAL A 159 6.01 6.20 -10.21
CA VAL A 159 5.76 4.76 -10.13
C VAL A 159 7.04 4.05 -9.70
N ALA A 160 7.16 3.75 -8.42
CA ALA A 160 8.36 3.13 -7.85
C ALA A 160 8.19 1.61 -7.71
N GLN A 161 9.13 0.86 -8.29
CA GLN A 161 9.16 -0.61 -8.25
C GLN A 161 7.78 -1.25 -8.47
N PRO A 162 7.10 -0.96 -9.59
CA PRO A 162 5.71 -1.39 -9.80
C PRO A 162 5.60 -2.90 -9.87
N VAL A 163 4.52 -3.44 -9.31
CA VAL A 163 4.11 -4.81 -9.64
C VAL A 163 3.66 -4.87 -11.10
N GLY A 164 3.90 -6.00 -11.74
CA GLY A 164 3.49 -6.23 -13.11
C GLY A 164 3.35 -7.71 -13.41
N TRP A 165 2.66 -8.02 -14.49
CA TRP A 165 2.41 -9.38 -14.94
C TRP A 165 3.14 -9.69 -16.25
N ARG A 166 3.63 -10.92 -16.37
CA ARG A 166 4.25 -11.46 -17.60
C ARG A 166 3.70 -12.86 -17.89
N PRO A 167 3.63 -13.26 -19.16
CA PRO A 167 3.15 -14.59 -19.55
C PRO A 167 3.85 -15.76 -18.85
N GLU A 168 5.15 -15.62 -18.55
CA GLU A 168 5.95 -16.61 -17.85
C GLU A 168 5.52 -16.82 -16.39
N MET A 169 4.73 -15.91 -15.84
CA MET A 169 4.17 -16.00 -14.48
C MET A 169 2.85 -16.78 -14.43
N ARG A 170 2.32 -17.22 -15.59
CA ARG A 170 0.98 -17.84 -15.73
C ARG A 170 0.80 -19.08 -14.87
N ASP A 171 1.86 -19.90 -14.69
CA ASP A 171 1.81 -21.13 -13.91
C ASP A 171 2.14 -20.93 -12.43
N ARG A 172 2.40 -19.70 -12.03
CA ARG A 172 2.71 -19.34 -10.65
C ARG A 172 1.60 -18.44 -10.17
N LYS A 173 0.72 -18.94 -9.29
CA LYS A 173 -0.23 -18.10 -8.56
C LYS A 173 0.50 -16.87 -8.07
N TYR A 174 0.17 -15.74 -8.65
CA TYR A 174 0.87 -14.49 -8.44
C TYR A 174 0.65 -13.96 -7.04
N PRO A 175 1.67 -13.39 -6.48
CA PRO A 175 2.89 -13.98 -5.98
C PRO A 175 2.64 -14.75 -4.68
N GLY A 176 2.71 -16.05 -4.78
CA GLY A 176 2.32 -17.09 -3.82
C GLY A 176 2.29 -16.75 -2.32
N ALA A 177 3.36 -16.17 -1.76
CA ALA A 177 3.43 -15.98 -0.31
C ALA A 177 2.58 -14.79 0.22
N PHE A 178 2.45 -13.70 -0.52
CA PHE A 178 1.67 -12.54 -0.04
C PHE A 178 0.17 -12.81 -0.04
N TRP A 179 -0.32 -13.56 -1.01
CA TRP A 179 -1.74 -13.83 -1.21
C TRP A 179 -2.22 -14.96 -0.32
N THR A 180 -1.40 -15.97 -0.09
CA THR A 180 -1.73 -17.07 0.81
C THR A 180 -1.82 -16.64 2.28
N THR A 181 -1.19 -15.54 2.66
CA THR A 181 -1.24 -15.02 4.03
C THR A 181 -2.32 -13.94 4.23
N TRP A 182 -2.61 -13.13 3.22
CA TRP A 182 -3.55 -12.01 3.34
C TRP A 182 -4.98 -12.47 3.68
N GLY A 183 -5.53 -13.43 2.96
CA GLY A 183 -6.87 -13.96 3.20
C GLY A 183 -7.06 -14.50 4.62
N PRO A 184 -6.20 -15.39 5.12
CA PRO A 184 -6.25 -15.86 6.51
C PRO A 184 -6.12 -14.74 7.54
N MET A 185 -5.22 -13.77 7.34
CA MET A 185 -5.07 -12.63 8.24
C MET A 185 -6.30 -11.73 8.24
N LEU A 186 -6.90 -11.50 7.07
CA LEU A 186 -8.12 -10.71 6.96
C LEU A 186 -9.29 -11.42 7.63
N ASN A 187 -9.49 -12.72 7.36
CA ASN A 187 -10.55 -13.52 8.00
C ASN A 187 -10.40 -13.57 9.52
N ALA A 188 -9.17 -13.69 10.03
CA ALA A 188 -8.92 -13.66 11.47
C ALA A 188 -9.33 -12.31 12.12
N LYS A 189 -9.19 -11.20 11.38
CA LYS A 189 -9.59 -9.86 11.84
C LYS A 189 -11.07 -9.55 11.58
N ARG A 190 -11.62 -10.11 10.51
CA ARG A 190 -12.98 -9.89 10.01
C ARG A 190 -13.61 -11.23 9.61
N PRO A 191 -14.12 -12.01 10.58
CA PRO A 191 -14.63 -13.37 10.33
C PRO A 191 -15.80 -13.44 9.34
N GLU A 192 -16.51 -12.34 9.13
CA GLU A 192 -17.58 -12.23 8.12
C GLU A 192 -17.06 -12.26 6.68
N ILE A 193 -15.77 -11.98 6.45
CA ILE A 193 -15.12 -12.17 5.16
C ILE A 193 -14.51 -13.57 5.15
N THR A 194 -15.17 -14.49 4.47
CA THR A 194 -14.74 -15.89 4.40
C THR A 194 -13.43 -16.02 3.59
N LEU A 195 -12.67 -17.09 3.83
CA LEU A 195 -11.49 -17.42 3.03
C LEU A 195 -11.84 -17.60 1.55
N GLN A 196 -13.02 -18.16 1.24
CA GLN A 196 -13.50 -18.29 -0.13
C GLN A 196 -13.71 -16.92 -0.78
N THR A 197 -14.33 -15.97 -0.09
CA THR A 197 -14.53 -14.60 -0.63
C THR A 197 -13.19 -13.90 -0.84
N ALA A 198 -12.24 -14.07 0.09
CA ALA A 198 -10.90 -13.52 -0.03
C ALA A 198 -10.14 -14.11 -1.24
N ASP A 199 -10.25 -15.43 -1.46
CA ASP A 199 -9.64 -16.10 -2.62
C ASP A 199 -10.26 -15.65 -3.95
N GLN A 200 -11.59 -15.54 -4.02
CA GLN A 200 -12.28 -14.99 -5.19
C GLN A 200 -11.84 -13.56 -5.52
N PHE A 201 -11.67 -12.71 -4.49
CA PHE A 201 -11.20 -11.35 -4.66
C PHE A 201 -9.78 -11.30 -5.26
N VAL A 202 -8.86 -12.09 -4.71
CA VAL A 202 -7.48 -12.18 -5.20
C VAL A 202 -7.42 -12.74 -6.62
N THR A 203 -8.18 -13.79 -6.90
CA THR A 203 -8.28 -14.38 -8.24
C THR A 203 -8.81 -13.37 -9.25
N ARG A 204 -9.89 -12.65 -8.91
CA ARG A 204 -10.43 -11.61 -9.77
C ARG A 204 -9.44 -10.48 -10.03
N MET A 205 -8.68 -10.09 -9.00
CA MET A 205 -7.73 -8.99 -9.06
C MET A 205 -6.49 -9.30 -9.90
N PHE A 206 -5.97 -10.53 -9.84
CA PHE A 206 -4.63 -10.83 -10.37
C PHE A 206 -4.57 -11.97 -11.38
N GLU A 207 -5.58 -12.84 -11.43
CA GLU A 207 -5.54 -14.04 -12.25
C GLU A 207 -6.59 -14.03 -13.38
N THR A 208 -7.67 -13.25 -13.23
CA THR A 208 -8.70 -13.14 -14.26
C THR A 208 -8.29 -12.08 -15.28
N ASP A 209 -7.96 -12.53 -16.49
CA ASP A 209 -7.55 -11.68 -17.63
C ASP A 209 -6.45 -10.67 -17.26
N PRO A 210 -5.35 -11.12 -16.65
CA PRO A 210 -4.29 -10.20 -16.24
C PRO A 210 -3.63 -9.58 -17.47
N ASP A 211 -3.46 -8.26 -17.45
CA ASP A 211 -2.61 -7.55 -18.40
C ASP A 211 -1.37 -7.01 -17.68
N PHE A 212 -0.40 -6.51 -18.41
CA PHE A 212 0.95 -6.21 -17.94
C PHE A 212 1.04 -5.34 -16.67
N VAL A 213 0.07 -4.45 -16.42
CA VAL A 213 -0.06 -3.65 -15.19
C VAL A 213 -1.42 -3.81 -14.51
N PHE A 214 -2.17 -4.88 -14.82
CA PHE A 214 -3.45 -5.28 -14.24
C PHE A 214 -4.65 -4.34 -14.47
N THR A 215 -4.47 -3.02 -14.54
CA THR A 215 -5.56 -2.04 -14.46
C THR A 215 -5.82 -1.31 -15.77
N VAL A 216 -4.87 -1.30 -16.68
CA VAL A 216 -4.95 -0.61 -17.96
C VAL A 216 -4.31 -1.42 -19.08
N THR A 217 -4.73 -1.16 -20.30
CA THR A 217 -4.17 -1.77 -21.51
C THR A 217 -2.94 -1.01 -21.99
N ARG A 218 -2.15 -1.66 -22.85
CA ARG A 218 -1.02 -1.02 -23.55
C ARG A 218 -1.44 0.19 -24.37
N ASP A 219 -2.61 0.13 -25.00
CA ASP A 219 -3.14 1.24 -25.80
C ASP A 219 -3.50 2.44 -24.94
N PHE A 220 -4.05 2.20 -23.74
CA PHE A 220 -4.23 3.28 -22.77
C PHE A 220 -2.89 3.94 -22.41
N VAL A 221 -1.85 3.16 -22.10
CA VAL A 221 -0.53 3.70 -21.73
C VAL A 221 0.09 4.50 -22.88
N ARG A 222 -0.05 4.04 -24.14
CA ARG A 222 0.38 4.82 -25.33
C ARG A 222 -0.35 6.15 -25.48
N GLY A 223 -1.60 6.22 -25.06
CA GLY A 223 -2.42 7.44 -25.14
C GLY A 223 -2.24 8.37 -23.92
N CYS A 224 -1.63 7.92 -22.84
CA CYS A 224 -1.54 8.66 -21.58
C CYS A 224 -0.66 9.90 -21.70
N GLN A 225 -1.26 11.09 -21.52
CA GLN A 225 -0.58 12.36 -21.65
C GLN A 225 -0.07 12.93 -20.32
N ASN A 226 -0.30 12.26 -19.22
CA ASN A 226 0.22 12.68 -17.92
C ASN A 226 1.72 12.37 -17.81
N PRO A 227 2.52 13.24 -17.21
CA PRO A 227 3.91 12.95 -16.90
C PRO A 227 4.04 11.80 -15.90
N VAL A 228 4.89 10.83 -16.19
CA VAL A 228 5.13 9.66 -15.33
C VAL A 228 6.63 9.42 -15.17
N LEU A 229 7.12 9.44 -13.93
CA LEU A 229 8.47 8.98 -13.61
C LEU A 229 8.41 7.52 -13.14
N ILE A 230 9.18 6.64 -13.78
CA ILE A 230 9.24 5.22 -13.45
C ILE A 230 10.59 4.89 -12.82
N LEU A 231 10.56 4.31 -11.63
CA LEU A 231 11.72 3.76 -10.94
C LEU A 231 11.62 2.23 -11.01
N PRO A 232 12.30 1.58 -11.96
CA PRO A 232 12.18 0.13 -12.17
C PRO A 232 12.83 -0.66 -11.04
N ASP A 233 12.44 -1.92 -10.91
CA ASP A 233 13.06 -2.92 -10.06
C ASP A 233 13.25 -4.21 -10.87
N ASP A 234 13.98 -5.18 -10.36
CA ASP A 234 14.16 -6.47 -11.03
C ASP A 234 14.11 -7.62 -10.01
N VAL A 235 12.94 -7.77 -9.40
CA VAL A 235 12.62 -8.91 -8.55
C VAL A 235 11.31 -9.54 -9.04
N PRO A 236 11.00 -10.79 -8.68
CA PRO A 236 9.82 -11.49 -9.21
C PRO A 236 8.51 -10.70 -9.16
N PRO A 237 8.15 -10.00 -8.06
CA PRO A 237 6.92 -9.20 -8.03
C PRO A 237 7.01 -7.87 -8.80
N HIS A 238 8.21 -7.37 -9.09
CA HIS A 238 8.46 -6.09 -9.75
C HIS A 238 9.30 -6.31 -11.03
N PRO A 239 8.71 -6.86 -12.11
CA PRO A 239 9.48 -7.22 -13.29
C PRO A 239 10.02 -5.99 -14.01
N TYR A 240 11.34 -5.92 -14.20
CA TYR A 240 12.00 -4.83 -14.92
C TYR A 240 11.40 -4.62 -16.31
N ALA A 241 11.14 -5.72 -17.04
CA ALA A 241 10.59 -5.66 -18.38
C ALA A 241 9.23 -4.95 -18.43
N VAL A 242 8.36 -5.13 -17.42
CA VAL A 242 7.06 -4.45 -17.36
C VAL A 242 7.22 -2.96 -17.07
N ALA A 243 8.09 -2.60 -16.14
CA ALA A 243 8.39 -1.20 -15.84
C ALA A 243 8.93 -0.47 -17.08
N MET A 244 9.86 -1.11 -17.81
CA MET A 244 10.44 -0.54 -19.05
C MET A 244 9.44 -0.52 -20.20
N GLU A 245 8.56 -1.51 -20.31
CA GLU A 245 7.48 -1.47 -21.30
C GLU A 245 6.56 -0.26 -21.07
N CYS A 246 6.17 0.01 -19.81
CA CYS A 246 5.42 1.22 -19.48
C CYS A 246 6.17 2.50 -19.91
N ALA A 247 7.48 2.56 -19.63
CA ALA A 247 8.30 3.72 -19.98
C ALA A 247 8.41 3.93 -21.49
N MET A 248 8.52 2.85 -22.26
CA MET A 248 8.59 2.93 -23.73
C MET A 248 7.25 3.29 -24.38
N LEU A 249 6.13 2.92 -23.74
CA LEU A 249 4.79 3.17 -24.28
C LEU A 249 4.28 4.56 -23.93
N ALA A 250 4.50 5.04 -22.70
CA ALA A 250 3.95 6.32 -22.23
C ALA A 250 4.72 7.51 -22.84
N PRO A 251 4.03 8.41 -23.59
CA PRO A 251 4.71 9.48 -24.35
C PRO A 251 5.50 10.48 -23.52
N LYS A 252 5.12 10.65 -22.25
CA LYS A 252 5.76 11.58 -21.29
C LYS A 252 6.38 10.85 -20.11
N ALA A 253 6.91 9.65 -20.35
CA ALA A 253 7.60 8.90 -19.32
C ALA A 253 9.06 9.33 -19.18
N GLU A 254 9.51 9.44 -17.95
CA GLU A 254 10.92 9.48 -17.55
C GLU A 254 11.27 8.21 -16.79
N VAL A 255 12.54 7.81 -16.83
CA VAL A 255 13.04 6.63 -16.10
C VAL A 255 14.17 7.05 -15.19
N SER A 256 14.17 6.52 -13.96
CA SER A 256 15.31 6.70 -13.06
C SER A 256 16.51 5.86 -13.50
N ILE A 257 17.67 6.18 -12.94
CA ILE A 257 18.81 5.26 -13.02
C ILE A 257 18.41 3.88 -12.47
N PHE A 258 18.95 2.83 -13.07
CA PHE A 258 18.76 1.47 -12.57
C PHE A 258 20.11 0.79 -12.31
N PRO A 259 20.27 0.09 -11.20
CA PRO A 259 19.39 0.02 -10.02
C PRO A 259 19.43 1.34 -9.22
N TRP A 260 18.29 1.80 -8.73
CA TRP A 260 18.17 3.08 -8.02
C TRP A 260 18.25 2.97 -6.49
N LYS A 261 17.99 1.79 -5.95
CA LYS A 261 17.99 1.52 -4.48
C LYS A 261 19.14 0.64 -4.01
N GLU A 262 19.91 0.12 -4.94
CA GLU A 262 21.06 -0.74 -4.66
C GLU A 262 22.28 -0.28 -5.47
N PRO A 263 23.43 -0.03 -4.84
CA PRO A 263 23.58 0.02 -3.39
C PRO A 263 22.80 1.20 -2.77
N LYS A 264 22.55 1.17 -1.46
CA LYS A 264 21.67 2.15 -0.77
C LYS A 264 22.08 3.62 -0.96
N GLU A 265 23.35 3.88 -1.23
CA GLU A 265 23.92 5.20 -1.53
C GLU A 265 23.33 5.84 -2.81
N ARG A 266 22.64 5.06 -3.63
CA ARG A 266 21.91 5.54 -4.82
C ARG A 266 20.53 6.12 -4.49
N ILE A 267 19.94 5.74 -3.37
CA ILE A 267 18.61 6.23 -2.96
C ILE A 267 18.54 7.77 -2.94
N PRO A 268 19.50 8.52 -2.37
CA PRO A 268 19.44 9.98 -2.42
C PRO A 268 19.47 10.57 -3.83
N LEU A 269 20.07 9.88 -4.82
CA LEU A 269 20.03 10.30 -6.22
C LEU A 269 18.64 10.15 -6.80
N ALA A 270 18.00 9.00 -6.56
CA ALA A 270 16.63 8.75 -6.97
C ALA A 270 15.65 9.73 -6.32
N VAL A 271 15.79 10.00 -5.03
CA VAL A 271 14.96 10.98 -4.30
C VAL A 271 15.11 12.38 -4.91
N ARG A 272 16.34 12.83 -5.22
CA ARG A 272 16.53 14.12 -5.91
C ARG A 272 15.87 14.16 -7.29
N GLN A 273 15.93 13.07 -8.05
CA GLN A 273 15.25 13.00 -9.34
C GLN A 273 13.73 13.11 -9.17
N ILE A 274 13.16 12.43 -8.16
CA ILE A 274 11.73 12.52 -7.85
C ILE A 274 11.36 13.97 -7.49
N HIS A 275 12.13 14.65 -6.63
CA HIS A 275 11.90 16.06 -6.31
C HIS A 275 11.93 16.95 -7.56
N SER A 276 12.93 16.79 -8.43
CA SER A 276 13.05 17.57 -9.67
C SER A 276 11.86 17.32 -10.59
N PHE A 277 11.47 16.07 -10.78
CA PHE A 277 10.33 15.68 -11.60
C PHE A 277 9.01 16.27 -11.07
N LEU A 278 8.72 16.07 -9.78
CA LEU A 278 7.49 16.60 -9.16
C LEU A 278 7.44 18.13 -9.27
N LYS A 279 8.56 18.81 -8.99
CA LYS A 279 8.65 20.28 -9.09
C LYS A 279 8.43 20.77 -10.52
N ALA A 280 8.98 20.09 -11.52
CA ALA A 280 8.84 20.46 -12.94
C ALA A 280 7.40 20.34 -13.45
N HIS A 281 6.60 19.45 -12.83
CA HIS A 281 5.22 19.18 -13.26
C HIS A 281 4.17 19.69 -12.27
N GLN A 282 4.57 20.43 -11.24
CA GLN A 282 3.64 21.05 -10.32
C GLN A 282 2.89 22.18 -11.05
N PRO A 283 1.54 22.15 -11.05
CA PRO A 283 0.76 23.28 -11.55
C PRO A 283 1.07 24.57 -10.79
N ALA A 284 0.97 25.70 -11.51
CA ALA A 284 1.17 27.05 -10.95
C ALA A 284 0.11 27.39 -9.89
#